data_6a27db629fa40bbe012a983a2df516b2
#
_entry.id   6a27db629fa40bbe012a983a2df516b2
#
_cell.length_a   1.000
_cell.length_b   1.000
_cell.length_c   1.000
_cell.angle_alpha   90.00
_cell.angle_beta   90.00
_cell.angle_gamma   90.00
#
_symmetry.space_group_name_H-M   'P 1'
#
loop_
_entity.id
_entity.type
_entity.pdbx_description
1 polymer ?
#
loop_
_entity_poly.entity_id
_entity_poly.type
_entity_poly.pdbx_seq_one_letter_code
_entity_poly.pdbx_strand_id
1 'polypeptide(L)'
;MLYNWAAENPEKVKCIAGIYPVCNLSSYPGLNRAAPAYKMTESELEKNLHLHNPIDKLKPLAEARIPIFHIHGNVDRVVPLKLNSGIISKRYKLLGGKMQLTVPEGQGHNMWEGFFKCKELVDFVIYSSKENFNSDR
;
A
#
# COMPACT_ATOMS: atom_id res chain seq x y z
N MET A 1 5.95 2.87 -5.94
CA MET A 1 6.86 1.89 -6.56
C MET A 1 6.60 0.47 -6.09
N LEU A 2 6.64 0.16 -4.78
CA LEU A 2 6.48 -1.22 -4.27
C LEU A 2 5.18 -1.91 -4.74
N TYR A 3 4.05 -1.25 -4.62
CA TYR A 3 2.76 -1.78 -5.08
C TYR A 3 2.72 -2.09 -6.59
N ASN A 4 3.31 -1.21 -7.41
CA ASN A 4 3.33 -1.41 -8.86
C ASN A 4 4.17 -2.63 -9.22
N TRP A 5 5.36 -2.75 -8.62
CA TRP A 5 6.21 -3.92 -8.82
C TRP A 5 5.52 -5.21 -8.32
N ALA A 6 4.88 -5.15 -7.14
CA ALA A 6 4.16 -6.30 -6.58
C ALA A 6 2.99 -6.74 -7.48
N ALA A 7 2.25 -5.78 -8.06
CA ALA A 7 1.16 -6.08 -8.98
C ALA A 7 1.63 -6.71 -10.31
N GLU A 8 2.86 -6.43 -10.71
CA GLU A 8 3.50 -7.01 -11.90
C GLU A 8 4.20 -8.36 -11.62
N ASN A 9 4.50 -8.65 -10.35
CA ASN A 9 5.20 -9.86 -9.90
C ASN A 9 4.53 -10.49 -8.67
N PRO A 10 3.21 -10.75 -8.69
CA PRO A 10 2.49 -11.21 -7.51
C PRO A 10 3.00 -12.55 -6.99
N GLU A 11 3.51 -13.42 -7.84
CA GLU A 11 4.09 -14.71 -7.48
C GLU A 11 5.36 -14.60 -6.61
N LYS A 12 6.00 -13.43 -6.59
CA LYS A 12 7.20 -13.15 -5.77
C LYS A 12 6.89 -12.48 -4.45
N VAL A 13 5.61 -12.19 -4.17
CA VAL A 13 5.17 -11.42 -3.01
C VAL A 13 4.44 -12.30 -2.03
N LYS A 14 4.92 -12.37 -0.79
CA LYS A 14 4.28 -13.12 0.29
C LYS A 14 3.23 -12.28 1.03
N CYS A 15 3.53 -11.01 1.27
CA CYS A 15 2.64 -10.04 1.91
C CYS A 15 3.09 -8.62 1.57
N ILE A 16 2.24 -7.64 1.86
CA ILE A 16 2.61 -6.22 1.82
C ILE A 16 2.36 -5.62 3.20
N ALA A 17 3.42 -5.07 3.80
CA ALA A 17 3.36 -4.35 5.07
C ALA A 17 3.76 -2.89 4.84
N GLY A 18 2.98 -1.95 5.35
CA GLY A 18 3.21 -0.52 5.13
C GLY A 18 2.97 0.34 6.35
N ILE A 19 3.87 1.28 6.60
CA ILE A 19 3.73 2.35 7.57
C ILE A 19 3.43 3.63 6.78
N TYR A 20 2.25 4.20 6.95
CA TYR A 20 1.71 5.36 6.22
C TYR A 20 2.15 5.45 4.74
N PRO A 21 1.95 4.38 3.94
CA PRO A 21 2.48 4.33 2.58
C PRO A 21 1.76 5.29 1.64
N VAL A 22 2.52 5.85 0.69
CA VAL A 22 1.94 6.56 -0.46
C VAL A 22 1.36 5.52 -1.42
N CYS A 23 0.05 5.62 -1.64
CA CYS A 23 -0.70 4.72 -2.51
C CYS A 23 -1.46 5.47 -3.62
N ASN A 24 -1.51 6.81 -3.53
CA ASN A 24 -2.19 7.66 -4.48
C ASN A 24 -1.33 8.85 -4.85
N LEU A 25 -0.78 8.85 -6.05
CA LEU A 25 0.13 9.86 -6.55
C LEU A 25 -0.50 11.25 -6.65
N SER A 26 -1.82 11.32 -6.86
CA SER A 26 -2.55 12.59 -6.90
C SER A 26 -2.62 13.26 -5.52
N SER A 27 -2.61 12.48 -4.44
CA SER A 27 -2.65 13.03 -3.07
C SER A 27 -1.26 13.42 -2.56
N TYR A 28 -0.24 12.66 -2.92
CA TYR A 28 1.16 12.89 -2.57
C TYR A 28 2.07 12.07 -3.49
N PRO A 29 3.13 12.65 -4.02
CA PRO A 29 3.61 14.03 -3.85
C PRO A 29 2.87 15.06 -4.73
N GLY A 30 1.80 14.67 -5.42
CA GLY A 30 1.13 15.38 -6.48
C GLY A 30 1.71 15.02 -7.85
N LEU A 31 0.88 15.12 -8.90
CA LEU A 31 1.25 14.64 -10.24
C LEU A 31 2.45 15.39 -10.82
N ASN A 32 2.53 16.71 -10.61
CA ASN A 32 3.64 17.54 -11.06
C ASN A 32 4.99 17.09 -10.51
N ARG A 33 5.04 16.65 -9.26
CA ARG A 33 6.27 16.14 -8.60
C ARG A 33 6.55 14.68 -8.94
N ALA A 34 5.51 13.89 -9.19
CA ALA A 34 5.66 12.48 -9.53
C ALA A 34 6.10 12.28 -10.99
N ALA A 35 5.60 13.10 -11.93
CA ALA A 35 5.79 12.92 -13.37
C ALA A 35 7.25 12.74 -13.82
N PRO A 36 8.24 13.50 -13.32
CA PRO A 36 9.64 13.32 -13.72
C PRO A 36 10.18 11.91 -13.40
N ALA A 37 9.74 11.28 -12.30
CA ALA A 37 10.17 9.92 -11.93
C ALA A 37 9.66 8.86 -12.92
N TYR A 38 8.58 9.17 -13.64
CA TYR A 38 8.02 8.34 -14.70
C TYR A 38 8.47 8.75 -16.09
N LYS A 39 9.38 9.76 -16.21
CA LYS A 39 9.82 10.35 -17.48
C LYS A 39 8.66 10.88 -18.32
N MET A 40 7.68 11.48 -17.68
CA MET A 40 6.45 12.02 -18.25
C MET A 40 6.27 13.48 -17.88
N THR A 41 5.47 14.20 -18.66
CA THR A 41 4.87 15.46 -18.24
C THR A 41 3.72 15.19 -17.26
N GLU A 42 3.30 16.19 -16.51
CA GLU A 42 2.14 16.06 -15.60
C GLU A 42 0.88 15.60 -16.35
N SER A 43 0.60 16.18 -17.52
CA SER A 43 -0.56 15.81 -18.34
C SER A 43 -0.49 14.37 -18.89
N GLU A 44 0.70 13.91 -19.25
CA GLU A 44 0.89 12.51 -19.67
C GLU A 44 0.69 11.55 -18.51
N LEU A 45 1.22 11.86 -17.32
CA LEU A 45 1.01 11.04 -16.14
C LEU A 45 -0.46 11.01 -15.74
N GLU A 46 -1.16 12.16 -15.78
CA GLU A 46 -2.59 12.25 -15.47
C GLU A 46 -3.44 11.34 -16.37
N LYS A 47 -3.20 11.38 -17.69
CA LYS A 47 -3.90 10.53 -18.67
C LYS A 47 -3.63 9.04 -18.47
N ASN A 48 -2.45 8.69 -17.98
CA ASN A 48 -2.00 7.32 -17.77
C ASN A 48 -1.96 6.90 -16.29
N LEU A 49 -2.58 7.69 -15.41
CA LEU A 49 -2.46 7.52 -13.97
C LEU A 49 -2.85 6.13 -13.50
N HIS A 50 -3.91 5.56 -14.05
CA HIS A 50 -4.39 4.21 -13.73
C HIS A 50 -3.35 3.10 -13.97
N LEU A 51 -2.36 3.33 -14.84
CA LEU A 51 -1.26 2.39 -15.09
C LEU A 51 -0.15 2.49 -14.02
N HIS A 52 -0.08 3.59 -13.28
CA HIS A 52 1.01 3.91 -12.37
C HIS A 52 0.59 4.07 -10.91
N ASN A 53 -0.70 4.28 -10.66
CA ASN A 53 -1.23 4.60 -9.34
C ASN A 53 -1.51 3.30 -8.56
N PRO A 54 -0.90 3.09 -7.40
CA PRO A 54 -1.10 1.88 -6.60
C PRO A 54 -2.56 1.54 -6.31
N ILE A 55 -3.40 2.54 -6.02
CA ILE A 55 -4.84 2.33 -5.75
C ILE A 55 -5.64 1.77 -6.94
N ASP A 56 -5.06 1.80 -8.14
CA ASP A 56 -5.70 1.32 -9.39
C ASP A 56 -5.14 -0.03 -9.85
N LYS A 57 -4.10 -0.57 -9.17
CA LYS A 57 -3.39 -1.81 -9.56
C LYS A 57 -3.56 -2.95 -8.55
N LEU A 58 -4.68 -3.02 -7.85
CA LEU A 58 -4.89 -3.96 -6.75
C LEU A 58 -5.39 -5.34 -7.19
N LYS A 59 -5.98 -5.45 -8.40
CA LYS A 59 -6.61 -6.69 -8.87
C LYS A 59 -5.65 -7.88 -8.93
N PRO A 60 -4.44 -7.78 -9.51
CA PRO A 60 -3.50 -8.91 -9.53
C PRO A 60 -3.10 -9.39 -8.14
N LEU A 61 -2.97 -8.47 -7.18
CA LEU A 61 -2.65 -8.79 -5.79
C LEU A 61 -3.79 -9.55 -5.10
N ALA A 62 -5.04 -9.16 -5.37
CA ALA A 62 -6.21 -9.82 -4.81
C ALA A 62 -6.41 -11.22 -5.41
N GLU A 63 -6.23 -11.38 -6.72
CA GLU A 63 -6.27 -12.67 -7.42
C GLU A 63 -5.20 -13.64 -6.88
N ALA A 64 -4.00 -13.13 -6.61
CA ALA A 64 -2.91 -13.89 -5.97
C ALA A 64 -3.08 -14.05 -4.45
N ARG A 65 -4.15 -13.51 -3.86
CA ARG A 65 -4.47 -13.58 -2.43
C ARG A 65 -3.38 -13.03 -1.51
N ILE A 66 -2.64 -12.01 -1.96
CA ILE A 66 -1.57 -11.38 -1.18
C ILE A 66 -2.17 -10.66 0.04
N PRO A 67 -1.86 -11.04 1.27
CA PRO A 67 -2.35 -10.33 2.44
C PRO A 67 -1.65 -8.98 2.60
N ILE A 68 -2.39 -7.97 3.05
CA ILE A 68 -1.88 -6.60 3.23
C ILE A 68 -2.13 -6.15 4.67
N PHE A 69 -1.14 -5.49 5.26
CA PHE A 69 -1.29 -4.80 6.54
C PHE A 69 -0.70 -3.39 6.46
N HIS A 70 -1.51 -2.37 6.74
CA HIS A 70 -1.04 -1.00 6.93
C HIS A 70 -1.28 -0.51 8.35
N ILE A 71 -0.34 0.30 8.86
CA ILE A 71 -0.54 1.18 10.00
C ILE A 71 -0.41 2.63 9.53
N HIS A 72 -1.42 3.47 9.82
CA HIS A 72 -1.53 4.82 9.25
C HIS A 72 -2.30 5.74 10.20
N GLY A 73 -1.69 6.83 10.65
CA GLY A 73 -2.30 7.75 11.59
C GLY A 73 -3.51 8.51 11.00
N ASN A 74 -4.51 8.78 11.85
CA ASN A 74 -5.76 9.39 11.40
C ASN A 74 -5.68 10.89 11.09
N VAL A 75 -4.62 11.58 11.56
CA VAL A 75 -4.39 13.01 11.32
C VAL A 75 -3.18 13.27 10.43
N ASP A 76 -2.76 12.28 9.62
CA ASP A 76 -1.69 12.45 8.63
C ASP A 76 -2.12 13.46 7.55
N ARG A 77 -1.44 14.61 7.54
CA ARG A 77 -1.69 15.70 6.58
C ARG A 77 -0.73 15.68 5.40
N VAL A 78 0.35 14.90 5.47
CA VAL A 78 1.34 14.77 4.39
C VAL A 78 0.87 13.71 3.40
N VAL A 79 0.56 12.53 3.91
CA VAL A 79 -0.02 11.42 3.14
C VAL A 79 -1.40 11.12 3.74
N PRO A 80 -2.48 11.77 3.27
CA PRO A 80 -3.79 11.65 3.90
C PRO A 80 -4.29 10.20 3.94
N LEU A 81 -4.62 9.70 5.14
CA LEU A 81 -5.12 8.34 5.36
C LEU A 81 -6.25 7.98 4.41
N LYS A 82 -7.28 8.85 4.29
CA LYS A 82 -8.47 8.59 3.49
C LYS A 82 -8.17 8.38 2.01
N LEU A 83 -7.15 9.07 1.49
CA LEU A 83 -6.78 9.04 0.07
C LEU A 83 -5.72 7.99 -0.26
N ASN A 84 -5.15 7.34 0.72
CA ASN A 84 -4.09 6.34 0.58
C ASN A 84 -4.52 5.00 1.19
N SER A 85 -4.11 4.66 2.40
CA SER A 85 -4.44 3.37 3.03
C SER A 85 -5.95 3.12 3.15
N GLY A 86 -6.76 4.16 3.32
CA GLY A 86 -8.21 4.06 3.36
C GLY A 86 -8.82 3.60 2.03
N ILE A 87 -8.36 4.16 0.89
CA ILE A 87 -8.80 3.71 -0.44
C ILE A 87 -8.31 2.28 -0.71
N ILE A 88 -7.03 1.99 -0.42
CA ILE A 88 -6.50 0.62 -0.58
C ILE A 88 -7.37 -0.37 0.19
N SER A 89 -7.63 -0.11 1.48
CA SER A 89 -8.43 -1.00 2.32
C SER A 89 -9.82 -1.24 1.74
N LYS A 90 -10.50 -0.19 1.32
CA LYS A 90 -11.85 -0.29 0.73
C LYS A 90 -11.83 -1.09 -0.58
N ARG A 91 -10.98 -0.69 -1.54
CA ARG A 91 -10.92 -1.32 -2.87
C ARG A 91 -10.45 -2.76 -2.80
N TYR A 92 -9.42 -3.03 -1.98
CA TYR A 92 -8.85 -4.36 -1.85
C TYR A 92 -9.84 -5.38 -1.28
N LYS A 93 -10.61 -4.96 -0.25
CA LYS A 93 -11.69 -5.80 0.32
C LYS A 93 -12.81 -6.05 -0.68
N LEU A 94 -13.18 -5.06 -1.51
CA LEU A 94 -14.16 -5.24 -2.58
C LEU A 94 -13.70 -6.25 -3.66
N LEU A 95 -12.40 -6.37 -3.87
CA LEU A 95 -11.80 -7.38 -4.76
C LEU A 95 -11.64 -8.76 -4.08
N GLY A 96 -12.11 -8.94 -2.85
CA GLY A 96 -11.97 -10.18 -2.07
C GLY A 96 -10.62 -10.34 -1.40
N GLY A 97 -9.75 -9.34 -1.44
CA GLY A 97 -8.44 -9.37 -0.80
C GLY A 97 -8.51 -9.20 0.72
N LYS A 98 -7.56 -9.80 1.44
CA LYS A 98 -7.43 -9.67 2.89
C LYS A 98 -6.53 -8.48 3.23
N MET A 99 -7.09 -7.48 3.92
CA MET A 99 -6.32 -6.33 4.40
C MET A 99 -6.69 -5.94 5.81
N GLN A 100 -5.67 -5.76 6.62
CA GLN A 100 -5.71 -5.16 7.94
C GLN A 100 -5.23 -3.70 7.86
N LEU A 101 -5.93 -2.80 8.52
CA LEU A 101 -5.57 -1.39 8.64
C LEU A 101 -5.71 -0.97 10.09
N THR A 102 -4.58 -0.69 10.73
CA THR A 102 -4.50 -0.13 12.09
C THR A 102 -4.38 1.38 11.99
N VAL A 103 -5.24 2.09 12.70
CA VAL A 103 -5.33 3.56 12.64
C VAL A 103 -5.10 4.16 14.03
N PRO A 104 -3.84 4.48 14.40
CA PRO A 104 -3.54 5.16 15.65
C PRO A 104 -4.16 6.55 15.67
N GLU A 105 -4.90 6.84 16.75
CA GLU A 105 -5.54 8.14 16.95
C GLU A 105 -4.53 9.23 17.29
N GLY A 106 -4.73 10.44 16.74
CA GLY A 106 -3.87 11.59 16.97
C GLY A 106 -2.49 11.53 16.33
N GLN A 107 -2.19 10.48 15.56
CA GLN A 107 -0.90 10.35 14.89
C GLN A 107 -0.94 10.90 13.47
N GLY A 108 0.11 11.63 13.10
CA GLY A 108 0.33 12.20 11.78
C GLY A 108 1.46 11.48 11.02
N HIS A 109 2.04 12.18 10.04
CA HIS A 109 3.23 11.70 9.32
C HIS A 109 4.49 12.02 10.13
N ASN A 110 4.75 11.26 11.17
CA ASN A 110 5.81 11.50 12.13
C ASN A 110 6.58 10.23 12.49
N MET A 111 7.60 10.36 13.31
CA MET A 111 8.45 9.26 13.78
C MET A 111 7.95 8.68 15.12
N TRP A 112 6.64 8.67 15.33
CA TRP A 112 6.08 8.06 16.54
C TRP A 112 6.50 6.60 16.66
N GLU A 113 7.03 6.23 17.82
CA GLU A 113 7.63 4.92 18.07
C GLU A 113 6.65 3.76 17.81
N GLY A 114 5.35 3.99 18.08
CA GLY A 114 4.32 2.97 17.86
C GLY A 114 4.15 2.54 16.39
N PHE A 115 4.56 3.36 15.41
CA PHE A 115 4.62 2.94 14.01
C PHE A 115 5.73 1.91 13.78
N PHE A 116 6.90 2.13 14.37
CA PHE A 116 8.12 1.34 14.10
C PHE A 116 8.28 0.16 15.07
N LYS A 117 7.55 0.16 16.19
CA LYS A 117 7.48 -0.94 17.16
C LYS A 117 6.13 -1.64 17.16
N CYS A 118 5.35 -1.54 16.08
CA CYS A 118 4.08 -2.23 15.94
C CYS A 118 4.30 -3.74 15.84
N LYS A 119 4.11 -4.42 16.98
CA LYS A 119 4.30 -5.86 17.09
C LYS A 119 3.40 -6.63 16.12
N GLU A 120 2.15 -6.20 15.96
CA GLU A 120 1.18 -6.83 15.08
C GLU A 120 1.64 -6.79 13.61
N LEU A 121 2.27 -5.68 13.18
CA LEU A 121 2.83 -5.56 11.83
C LEU A 121 4.02 -6.51 11.63
N VAL A 122 4.89 -6.62 12.63
CA VAL A 122 6.05 -7.52 12.59
C VAL A 122 5.58 -8.98 12.58
N ASP A 123 4.67 -9.35 13.47
CA ASP A 123 4.10 -10.70 13.56
C ASP A 123 3.40 -11.09 12.25
N PHE A 124 2.66 -10.15 11.63
CA PHE A 124 2.04 -10.35 10.33
C PHE A 124 3.05 -10.72 9.24
N VAL A 125 4.17 -10.00 9.16
CA VAL A 125 5.23 -10.29 8.17
C VAL A 125 5.85 -11.67 8.43
N ILE A 126 6.18 -11.97 9.69
CA ILE A 126 6.77 -13.26 10.08
C ILE A 126 5.83 -14.42 9.75
N TYR A 127 4.54 -14.28 10.09
CA TYR A 127 3.53 -15.31 9.84
C TYR A 127 3.33 -15.53 8.34
N SER A 128 3.10 -14.46 7.59
CA SER A 128 2.90 -14.52 6.14
C SER A 128 4.09 -15.11 5.38
N SER A 129 5.32 -14.93 5.89
CA SER A 129 6.51 -15.52 5.30
C SER A 129 6.61 -17.03 5.51
N LYS A 130 5.99 -17.57 6.58
CA LYS A 130 6.06 -18.99 6.96
C LYS A 130 4.97 -19.86 6.32
N GLU A 131 3.77 -19.32 6.06
CA GLU A 131 2.61 -20.11 5.57
C GLU A 131 2.87 -20.85 4.25
N ASN A 132 3.79 -20.39 3.40
CA ASN A 132 4.08 -21.01 2.11
C ASN A 132 5.18 -22.09 2.15
N PHE A 133 5.75 -22.42 3.32
CA PHE A 133 6.66 -23.57 3.45
C PHE A 133 5.90 -24.91 3.56
N ASN A 134 4.58 -24.89 3.83
CA ASN A 134 3.76 -26.08 4.06
C ASN A 134 2.81 -26.43 2.89
N SER A 135 2.73 -25.62 1.84
CA SER A 135 1.84 -25.89 0.69
C SER A 135 2.50 -26.64 -0.48
N ASP A 136 3.79 -26.91 -0.41
CA ASP A 136 4.55 -27.69 -1.40
C ASP A 136 4.98 -29.09 -0.88
N ARG A 137 4.18 -29.65 0.03
CA ARG A 137 4.37 -31.05 0.46
C ARG A 137 3.12 -31.88 0.26
#